data_106fc603e99c4743ea247d56aaca0cbd
#
_entry.id   106fc603e99c4743ea247d56aaca0cbd
#
_cell.length_a   1.000
_cell.length_b   1.000
_cell.length_c   1.000
_cell.angle_alpha   90.00
_cell.angle_beta   90.00
_cell.angle_gamma   90.00
#
_symmetry.space_group_name_H-M   'P 1'
#
loop_
_entity.id
_entity.type
_entity.pdbx_description
1 polymer ?
#
loop_
_entity_poly.entity_id
_entity_poly.type
_entity_poly.pdbx_seq_one_letter_code
_entity_poly.pdbx_strand_id
1 'polypeptide(L)'
;YQIPKDPMDALRLMFQATEHTQEKVNQVDARVIHLEQNVKLEPGEYTYIGKSISRKVYQIGKERAYSMNREQKEELFKAINKEIAEITGVRTRTQLRQKDYKKVIEFIDDWEPSKATSMLVKNYEQMEMEV
;
A
#
# COMPACT_ATOMS: atom_id res chain seq x y z
N TYR A 1 -16.47 -36.18 -35.70
CA TYR A 1 -16.81 -34.76 -35.94
C TYR A 1 -17.98 -34.67 -36.92
N GLN A 2 -19.10 -34.15 -36.48
CA GLN A 2 -20.26 -33.94 -37.33
C GLN A 2 -20.30 -32.49 -37.82
N ILE A 3 -20.35 -32.31 -39.14
CA ILE A 3 -20.53 -30.99 -39.72
C ILE A 3 -22.03 -30.64 -39.63
N PRO A 4 -22.41 -29.52 -39.01
CA PRO A 4 -23.79 -29.10 -38.94
C PRO A 4 -24.36 -28.92 -40.36
N LYS A 5 -25.54 -29.47 -40.60
CA LYS A 5 -26.21 -29.36 -41.90
C LYS A 5 -26.96 -28.02 -42.05
N ASP A 6 -27.27 -27.38 -40.93
CA ASP A 6 -27.97 -26.12 -40.85
C ASP A 6 -26.97 -24.98 -40.61
N PRO A 7 -26.96 -23.90 -41.43
CA PRO A 7 -26.11 -22.74 -41.18
C PRO A 7 -26.28 -22.14 -39.77
N MET A 8 -27.49 -22.17 -39.22
CA MET A 8 -27.76 -21.67 -37.87
C MET A 8 -27.06 -22.47 -36.78
N ASP A 9 -26.97 -23.80 -36.93
CA ASP A 9 -26.25 -24.64 -36.01
C ASP A 9 -24.76 -24.41 -36.08
N ALA A 10 -24.22 -24.17 -37.25
CA ALA A 10 -22.80 -23.82 -37.43
C ALA A 10 -22.48 -22.51 -36.72
N LEU A 11 -23.33 -21.49 -36.82
CA LEU A 11 -23.18 -20.22 -36.12
C LEU A 11 -23.24 -20.38 -34.62
N ARG A 12 -24.17 -21.20 -34.11
CA ARG A 12 -24.27 -21.49 -32.66
C ARG A 12 -23.00 -22.11 -32.12
N LEU A 13 -22.43 -23.09 -32.84
CA LEU A 13 -21.16 -23.71 -32.44
C LEU A 13 -20.03 -22.71 -32.42
N MET A 14 -19.96 -21.81 -33.38
CA MET A 14 -18.95 -20.75 -33.43
C MET A 14 -19.09 -19.80 -32.25
N PHE A 15 -20.29 -19.37 -31.91
CA PHE A 15 -20.55 -18.49 -30.77
C PHE A 15 -20.20 -19.17 -29.45
N GLN A 16 -20.56 -20.42 -29.25
CA GLN A 16 -20.24 -21.18 -28.05
C GLN A 16 -18.71 -21.33 -27.88
N ALA A 17 -17.99 -21.64 -28.96
CA ALA A 17 -16.52 -21.72 -28.90
C ALA A 17 -15.89 -20.37 -28.57
N THR A 18 -16.40 -19.27 -29.10
CA THR A 18 -15.90 -17.91 -28.83
C THR A 18 -16.18 -17.53 -27.38
N GLU A 19 -17.36 -17.79 -26.85
CA GLU A 19 -17.70 -17.52 -25.46
C GLU A 19 -16.79 -18.29 -24.49
N HIS A 20 -16.56 -19.57 -24.76
CA HIS A 20 -15.71 -20.40 -23.92
C HIS A 20 -14.26 -19.90 -23.90
N THR A 21 -13.73 -19.51 -25.07
CA THR A 21 -12.39 -18.93 -25.18
C THR A 21 -12.30 -17.61 -24.41
N GLN A 22 -13.32 -16.77 -24.51
CA GLN A 22 -13.35 -15.49 -23.80
C GLN A 22 -13.37 -15.68 -22.27
N GLU A 23 -14.14 -16.64 -21.77
CA GLU A 23 -14.14 -16.98 -20.34
C GLU A 23 -12.76 -17.42 -19.86
N LYS A 24 -12.05 -18.25 -20.61
CA LYS A 24 -10.69 -18.67 -20.27
C LYS A 24 -9.71 -17.51 -20.25
N VAL A 25 -9.79 -16.61 -21.21
CA VAL A 25 -8.94 -15.39 -21.25
C VAL A 25 -9.22 -14.53 -20.02
N ASN A 26 -10.49 -14.31 -19.68
CA ASN A 26 -10.86 -13.53 -18.50
C ASN A 26 -10.33 -14.15 -17.19
N GLN A 27 -10.38 -15.48 -17.05
CA GLN A 27 -9.83 -16.18 -15.89
C GLN A 27 -8.32 -16.04 -15.78
N VAL A 28 -7.60 -16.12 -16.89
CA VAL A 28 -6.14 -15.93 -16.94
C VAL A 28 -5.78 -14.51 -16.55
N ASP A 29 -6.48 -13.51 -17.09
CA ASP A 29 -6.27 -12.11 -16.75
C ASP A 29 -6.48 -11.85 -15.25
N ALA A 30 -7.55 -12.42 -14.66
CA ALA A 30 -7.81 -12.32 -13.23
C ALA A 30 -6.69 -12.93 -12.39
N ARG A 31 -6.14 -14.08 -12.80
CA ARG A 31 -5.01 -14.71 -12.11
C ARG A 31 -3.73 -13.89 -12.21
N VAL A 32 -3.45 -13.34 -13.38
CA VAL A 32 -2.27 -12.48 -13.58
C VAL A 32 -2.36 -11.24 -12.70
N ILE A 33 -3.50 -10.57 -12.65
CA ILE A 33 -3.73 -9.40 -11.79
C ILE A 33 -3.52 -9.78 -10.32
N HIS A 34 -4.07 -10.93 -9.89
CA HIS A 34 -3.91 -11.40 -8.51
C HIS A 34 -2.44 -11.67 -8.17
N LEU A 35 -1.69 -12.31 -9.06
CA LEU A 35 -0.26 -12.56 -8.87
C LEU A 35 0.53 -11.25 -8.79
N GLU A 36 0.26 -10.29 -9.67
CA GLU A 36 0.90 -8.97 -9.66
C GLU A 36 0.65 -8.23 -8.35
N GLN A 37 -0.58 -8.25 -7.84
CA GLN A 37 -0.95 -7.60 -6.58
C GLN A 37 -0.28 -8.23 -5.37
N ASN A 38 0.03 -9.52 -5.41
CA ASN A 38 0.63 -10.24 -4.29
C ASN A 38 2.15 -10.38 -4.39
N VAL A 39 2.77 -9.83 -5.41
CA VAL A 39 4.23 -9.78 -5.54
C VAL A 39 4.80 -8.81 -4.51
N LYS A 40 5.95 -9.13 -3.96
CA LYS A 40 6.69 -8.24 -3.05
C LYS A 40 7.08 -6.96 -3.77
N LEU A 41 7.22 -5.89 -3.00
CA LEU A 41 7.74 -4.63 -3.52
C LEU A 41 9.18 -4.82 -4.03
N GLU A 42 9.51 -4.11 -5.11
CA GLU A 42 10.88 -4.03 -5.58
C GLU A 42 11.71 -3.19 -4.62
N PRO A 43 13.05 -3.39 -4.56
CA PRO A 43 13.92 -2.62 -3.67
C PRO A 43 13.75 -1.10 -3.80
N GLY A 44 13.55 -0.59 -5.01
CA GLY A 44 13.33 0.83 -5.25
C GLY A 44 12.03 1.35 -4.64
N GLU A 45 10.96 0.56 -4.74
CA GLU A 45 9.66 0.90 -4.15
C GLU A 45 9.70 0.87 -2.62
N TYR A 46 10.34 -0.12 -2.08
CA TYR A 46 10.56 -0.25 -0.64
C TYR A 46 11.35 0.94 -0.09
N THR A 47 12.42 1.31 -0.78
CA THR A 47 13.25 2.47 -0.42
C THR A 47 12.45 3.77 -0.51
N TYR A 48 11.61 3.90 -1.54
CA TYR A 48 10.74 5.07 -1.70
C TYR A 48 9.77 5.24 -0.53
N ILE A 49 9.18 4.15 -0.06
CA ILE A 49 8.31 4.18 1.14
C ILE A 49 9.10 4.70 2.34
N GLY A 50 10.30 4.18 2.58
CA GLY A 50 11.16 4.64 3.69
C GLY A 50 11.49 6.12 3.60
N LYS A 51 11.82 6.61 2.42
CA LYS A 51 12.10 8.04 2.19
C LYS A 51 10.85 8.90 2.38
N SER A 52 9.70 8.42 1.94
CA SER A 52 8.42 9.11 2.09
C SER A 52 8.03 9.25 3.56
N ILE A 53 8.24 8.21 4.36
CA ILE A 53 8.03 8.23 5.80
C ILE A 53 8.94 9.28 6.45
N SER A 54 10.23 9.25 6.16
CA SER A 54 11.20 10.21 6.71
C SER A 54 10.85 11.65 6.35
N ARG A 55 10.53 11.89 5.09
CA ARG A 55 10.12 13.21 4.60
C ARG A 55 8.90 13.73 5.35
N LYS A 56 7.90 12.87 5.55
CA LYS A 56 6.67 13.24 6.25
C LYS A 56 6.93 13.56 7.72
N VAL A 57 7.70 12.76 8.41
CA VAL A 57 8.06 12.98 9.81
C VAL A 57 8.78 14.32 9.98
N TYR A 58 9.78 14.62 9.15
CA TYR A 58 10.49 15.88 9.21
C TYR A 58 9.62 17.08 8.83
N GLN A 59 8.72 16.91 7.86
CA GLN A 59 7.77 17.94 7.48
C GLN A 59 6.85 18.32 8.66
N ILE A 60 6.31 17.32 9.35
CA ILE A 60 5.46 17.54 10.53
C ILE A 60 6.25 18.24 11.65
N GLY A 61 7.48 17.81 11.89
CA GLY A 61 8.35 18.46 12.85
C GLY A 61 8.56 19.92 12.55
N LYS A 62 8.77 20.27 11.28
CA LYS A 62 8.94 21.65 10.83
C LYS A 62 7.65 22.47 10.97
N GLU A 63 6.52 21.91 10.53
CA GLU A 63 5.22 22.60 10.60
C GLU A 63 4.80 22.90 12.03
N ARG A 64 5.08 22.00 12.96
CA ARG A 64 4.72 22.14 14.37
C ARG A 64 5.82 22.73 15.24
N ALA A 65 6.94 23.13 14.63
CA ALA A 65 8.08 23.72 15.31
C ALA A 65 8.64 22.84 16.44
N TYR A 66 8.68 21.53 16.23
CA TYR A 66 9.34 20.60 17.15
C TYR A 66 10.87 20.71 16.98
N SER A 67 11.62 20.56 18.07
CA SER A 67 13.08 20.53 18.01
C SER A 67 13.61 19.26 17.33
N MET A 68 12.76 18.24 17.19
CA MET A 68 13.11 16.96 16.57
C MET A 68 14.28 16.29 17.27
N ASN A 69 14.24 16.26 18.59
CA ASN A 69 15.20 15.49 19.37
C ASN A 69 14.98 13.99 19.11
N ARG A 70 15.90 13.17 19.64
CA ARG A 70 15.88 11.73 19.40
C ARG A 70 14.55 11.07 19.79
N GLU A 71 14.04 11.41 20.96
CA GLU A 71 12.80 10.85 21.49
C GLU A 71 11.59 11.24 20.64
N GLN A 72 11.54 12.48 20.17
CA GLN A 72 10.46 12.97 19.29
C GLN A 72 10.48 12.24 17.95
N LYS A 73 11.65 12.10 17.34
CA LYS A 73 11.79 11.35 16.08
C LYS A 73 11.35 9.90 16.23
N GLU A 74 11.83 9.24 17.26
CA GLU A 74 11.48 7.83 17.53
C GLU A 74 9.98 7.66 17.70
N GLU A 75 9.32 8.56 18.44
CA GLU A 75 7.89 8.50 18.66
C GLU A 75 7.09 8.71 17.36
N LEU A 76 7.48 9.67 16.55
CA LEU A 76 6.82 9.92 15.26
C LEU A 76 7.02 8.76 14.28
N PHE A 77 8.24 8.23 14.16
CA PHE A 77 8.50 7.07 13.30
C PHE A 77 7.73 5.83 13.78
N LYS A 78 7.71 5.59 15.07
CA LYS A 78 6.97 4.48 15.67
C LYS A 78 5.48 4.60 15.37
N ALA A 79 4.91 5.78 15.52
CA ALA A 79 3.49 6.02 15.28
C ALA A 79 3.10 5.77 13.83
N ILE A 80 3.83 6.33 12.86
CA ILE A 80 3.50 6.15 11.44
C ILE A 80 3.67 4.70 11.00
N ASN A 81 4.72 4.02 11.44
CA ASN A 81 4.95 2.61 11.12
C ASN A 81 3.87 1.71 11.72
N LYS A 82 3.42 1.98 12.94
CA LYS A 82 2.33 1.24 13.57
C LYS A 82 1.04 1.38 12.79
N GLU A 83 0.70 2.58 12.36
CA GLU A 83 -0.52 2.83 11.60
C GLU A 83 -0.46 2.21 10.21
N ILE A 84 0.70 2.22 9.55
CA ILE A 84 0.88 1.51 8.27
C ILE A 84 0.63 0.01 8.46
N ALA A 85 1.15 -0.58 9.52
CA ALA A 85 0.89 -1.98 9.85
C ALA A 85 -0.60 -2.25 10.09
N GLU A 86 -1.29 -1.35 10.75
CA GLU A 86 -2.73 -1.47 11.00
C GLU A 86 -3.56 -1.46 9.71
N ILE A 87 -3.27 -0.53 8.79
CA ILE A 87 -4.06 -0.41 7.54
C ILE A 87 -3.76 -1.49 6.52
N THR A 88 -2.56 -2.07 6.55
CA THR A 88 -2.16 -3.12 5.60
C THR A 88 -2.30 -4.52 6.17
N GLY A 89 -2.38 -4.65 7.49
CA GLY A 89 -2.40 -5.94 8.17
C GLY A 89 -1.06 -6.67 8.20
N VAL A 90 0.03 -6.02 7.79
CA VAL A 90 1.37 -6.62 7.80
C VAL A 90 2.18 -6.11 8.99
N ARG A 91 3.04 -6.97 9.54
CA ARG A 91 3.83 -6.63 10.73
C ARG A 91 5.07 -5.80 10.42
N THR A 92 5.68 -6.01 9.25
CA THR A 92 6.91 -5.33 8.85
C THR A 92 6.77 -4.82 7.41
N ARG A 93 7.52 -3.76 7.08
CA ARG A 93 7.51 -3.19 5.72
C ARG A 93 7.96 -4.20 4.66
N THR A 94 8.78 -5.18 5.03
CA THR A 94 9.23 -6.22 4.10
C THR A 94 8.11 -7.14 3.63
N GLN A 95 6.99 -7.18 4.34
CA GLN A 95 5.81 -7.99 3.99
C GLN A 95 4.84 -7.26 3.08
N LEU A 96 5.04 -5.98 2.82
CA LEU A 96 4.19 -5.20 1.91
C LEU A 96 4.23 -5.79 0.50
N ARG A 97 3.08 -5.72 -0.18
CA ARG A 97 2.90 -6.24 -1.54
C ARG A 97 2.51 -5.09 -2.48
N GLN A 98 2.55 -5.35 -3.77
CA GLN A 98 2.19 -4.36 -4.79
C GLN A 98 0.81 -3.76 -4.56
N LYS A 99 -0.16 -4.56 -4.10
CA LYS A 99 -1.52 -4.09 -3.78
C LYS A 99 -1.55 -3.01 -2.69
N ASP A 100 -0.54 -3.01 -1.82
CA ASP A 100 -0.46 -2.08 -0.67
C ASP A 100 0.27 -0.78 -1.02
N TYR A 101 1.09 -0.79 -2.06
CA TYR A 101 2.03 0.29 -2.37
C TYR A 101 1.35 1.65 -2.51
N LYS A 102 0.35 1.74 -3.38
CA LYS A 102 -0.38 2.99 -3.62
C LYS A 102 -1.11 3.48 -2.37
N LYS A 103 -1.75 2.56 -1.66
CA LYS A 103 -2.46 2.84 -0.41
C LYS A 103 -1.53 3.41 0.66
N VAL A 104 -0.35 2.80 0.81
CA VAL A 104 0.65 3.25 1.79
C VAL A 104 1.18 4.64 1.43
N ILE A 105 1.50 4.89 0.16
CA ILE A 105 1.99 6.20 -0.28
C ILE A 105 0.94 7.30 -0.03
N GLU A 106 -0.32 7.05 -0.40
CA GLU A 106 -1.42 7.99 -0.15
C GLU A 106 -1.63 8.23 1.36
N PHE A 107 -1.53 7.17 2.15
CA PHE A 107 -1.65 7.27 3.60
C PHE A 107 -0.52 8.14 4.20
N ILE A 108 0.71 7.95 3.76
CA ILE A 108 1.86 8.74 4.23
C ILE A 108 1.68 10.22 3.87
N ASP A 109 1.23 10.52 2.65
CA ASP A 109 1.06 11.89 2.19
C ASP A 109 0.05 12.67 3.05
N ASP A 110 -0.99 12.02 3.51
CA ASP A 110 -2.04 12.63 4.33
C ASP A 110 -1.89 12.38 5.84
N TRP A 111 -0.81 11.72 6.23
CA TRP A 111 -0.65 11.33 7.63
C TRP A 111 -0.46 12.51 8.56
N GLU A 112 -1.14 12.45 9.71
CA GLU A 112 -0.93 13.35 10.84
C GLU A 112 -0.84 12.52 12.12
N PRO A 113 0.02 12.92 13.09
CA PRO A 113 0.09 12.21 14.36
C PRO A 113 -1.24 12.26 15.08
N SER A 114 -1.60 11.16 15.73
CA SER A 114 -2.79 11.14 16.60
C SER A 114 -2.62 12.12 17.76
N LYS A 115 -3.72 12.46 18.38
CA LYS A 115 -3.71 13.35 19.55
C LYS A 115 -2.82 12.83 20.67
N ALA A 116 -2.85 11.51 20.91
CA ALA A 116 -2.01 10.87 21.92
C ALA A 116 -0.52 10.98 21.56
N THR A 117 -0.16 10.70 20.30
CA THR A 117 1.23 10.84 19.82
C THR A 117 1.69 12.29 19.94
N SER A 118 0.85 13.25 19.56
CA SER A 118 1.16 14.68 19.65
C SER A 118 1.43 15.10 21.09
N MET A 119 0.69 14.58 22.04
CA MET A 119 0.91 14.87 23.45
C MET A 119 2.24 14.31 23.95
N LEU A 120 2.59 13.09 23.55
CA LEU A 120 3.88 12.47 23.89
C LEU A 120 5.06 13.27 23.33
N VAL A 121 4.95 13.69 22.09
CA VAL A 121 6.00 14.48 21.42
C VAL A 121 6.18 15.83 22.13
N LYS A 122 5.09 16.49 22.52
CA LYS A 122 5.16 17.72 23.33
C LYS A 122 5.80 17.51 24.68
N ASN A 123 5.53 16.38 25.33
CA ASN A 123 6.16 16.06 26.61
C ASN A 123 7.69 15.93 26.46
N TYR A 124 8.17 15.29 25.41
CA TYR A 124 9.59 15.21 25.14
C TYR A 124 10.24 16.57 24.84
N GLU A 125 9.50 17.47 24.21
CA GLU A 125 9.94 18.85 23.99
C GLU A 125 10.14 19.58 25.35
N GLN A 126 9.18 19.45 26.25
CA GLN A 126 9.25 20.05 27.58
C GLN A 126 10.39 19.46 28.43
N MET A 127 10.60 18.15 28.36
CA MET A 127 11.71 17.51 29.07
C MET A 127 13.07 18.04 28.61
N GLU A 128 13.25 18.31 27.32
CA GLU A 128 14.45 18.91 26.80
C GLU A 128 14.66 20.33 27.34
N MET A 129 13.57 21.11 27.46
CA MET A 129 13.63 22.47 27.97
C MET A 129 13.96 22.55 29.48
N GLU A 130 13.62 21.53 30.24
CA GLU A 130 13.90 21.45 31.68
C GLU A 130 15.36 21.11 32.02
N VAL A 131 16.08 20.62 31.04
CA VAL A 131 17.50 20.28 31.20
C VAL A 131 18.36 21.50 30.91
#